data_b1dadc404054aec4a2654acb836aa6f7
#
_entry.id   b1dadc404054aec4a2654acb836aa6f7
#
_cell.length_a   1.000
_cell.length_b   1.000
_cell.length_c   1.000
_cell.angle_alpha   90.00
_cell.angle_beta   90.00
_cell.angle_gamma   90.00
#
_symmetry.space_group_name_H-M   'P 1'
#
loop_
_entity.id
_entity.type
_entity.pdbx_description
1 polymer ?
#
loop_
_entity_poly.entity_id
_entity_poly.type
_entity_poly.pdbx_seq_one_letter_code
_entity_poly.pdbx_strand_id
1 'polypeptide(L)'
;AQVVEGVIPDNLVAELKNWLDTQDFDPRVDIQFRGANEEQEESIAFVSLAFLLSLLLMFVLLVTQFNSFYQSTLILLAVIMSTAGVLVGLLLTGSPFSAILTGIGIVSLAGIVVNNNIVLIDTFNYVRARHPELPINSIIVRAVAQRLRPVLLTTATTVFGLLPLALSMSVDLINRNINAGGQMAVFWGPLSQAIVFGLSFAAILTLVATPALLA
;
A
#
# COMPACT_ATOMS: atom_id res chain seq x y z
N ALA A 1 32.41 -6.49 2.29
CA ALA A 1 32.85 -6.25 3.66
C ALA A 1 31.65 -6.51 4.57
N GLN A 2 31.85 -7.21 5.69
CA GLN A 2 30.80 -7.36 6.71
C GLN A 2 30.95 -6.25 7.73
N VAL A 3 29.84 -5.61 8.07
CA VAL A 3 29.81 -4.53 9.08
C VAL A 3 29.77 -5.17 10.46
N VAL A 4 30.50 -4.60 11.42
CA VAL A 4 30.52 -5.07 12.81
C VAL A 4 29.12 -4.85 13.44
N GLU A 5 28.66 -5.79 14.28
CA GLU A 5 27.39 -5.68 15.00
C GLU A 5 27.27 -4.35 15.75
N GLY A 6 26.18 -3.61 15.49
CA GLY A 6 25.89 -2.32 16.15
C GLY A 6 26.14 -1.07 15.29
N VAL A 7 26.69 -1.21 14.09
CA VAL A 7 26.89 -0.07 13.17
C VAL A 7 25.84 -0.16 12.04
N ILE A 8 25.10 0.93 11.82
CA ILE A 8 24.16 1.03 10.71
C ILE A 8 24.96 1.20 9.41
N PRO A 9 24.85 0.27 8.43
CA PRO A 9 25.64 0.30 7.19
C PRO A 9 25.52 1.62 6.42
N ASP A 10 24.34 2.23 6.41
CA ASP A 10 24.05 3.47 5.68
C ASP A 10 24.86 4.67 6.20
N ASN A 11 25.03 4.76 7.52
CA ASN A 11 25.83 5.82 8.13
C ASN A 11 27.31 5.70 7.75
N LEU A 12 27.80 4.47 7.69
CA LEU A 12 29.19 4.18 7.33
C LEU A 12 29.46 4.47 5.84
N VAL A 13 28.50 4.17 4.98
CA VAL A 13 28.55 4.49 3.54
C VAL A 13 28.51 6.00 3.33
N ALA A 14 27.65 6.72 4.06
CA ALA A 14 27.59 8.18 4.00
C ALA A 14 28.90 8.85 4.46
N GLU A 15 29.50 8.32 5.54
CA GLU A 15 30.79 8.80 6.06
C GLU A 15 31.95 8.53 5.09
N LEU A 16 31.97 7.36 4.47
CA LEU A 16 32.91 7.00 3.43
C LEU A 16 32.74 7.84 2.16
N LYS A 17 31.51 8.12 1.73
CA LYS A 17 31.26 9.03 0.59
C LYS A 17 31.83 10.43 0.88
N ASN A 18 31.48 10.99 2.05
CA ASN A 18 32.01 12.29 2.46
C ASN A 18 33.53 12.31 2.56
N TRP A 19 34.15 11.23 3.03
CA TRP A 19 35.62 11.13 3.08
C TRP A 19 36.21 11.05 1.68
N LEU A 20 35.62 10.28 0.76
CA LEU A 20 36.06 10.18 -0.63
C LEU A 20 36.01 11.51 -1.37
N ASP A 21 34.96 12.31 -1.12
CA ASP A 21 34.76 13.63 -1.71
C ASP A 21 35.87 14.63 -1.25
N THR A 22 36.51 14.35 -0.11
CA THR A 22 37.65 15.16 0.40
C THR A 22 39.01 14.74 -0.14
N GLN A 23 39.08 13.59 -0.84
CA GLN A 23 40.31 13.06 -1.40
C GLN A 23 40.42 13.39 -2.89
N ASP A 24 41.59 13.83 -3.33
CA ASP A 24 41.88 14.12 -4.74
C ASP A 24 42.35 12.82 -5.41
N PHE A 25 41.44 12.05 -5.95
CA PHE A 25 41.73 10.82 -6.71
C PHE A 25 42.00 11.15 -8.19
N ASP A 26 42.82 10.34 -8.84
CA ASP A 26 43.04 10.43 -10.29
C ASP A 26 41.66 10.32 -11.00
N PRO A 27 41.34 11.25 -11.95
CA PRO A 27 40.07 11.24 -12.70
C PRO A 27 39.75 9.94 -13.46
N ARG A 28 40.74 9.04 -13.56
CA ARG A 28 40.58 7.70 -14.18
C ARG A 28 40.05 6.66 -13.21
N VAL A 29 39.94 6.95 -11.92
CA VAL A 29 39.48 6.03 -10.89
C VAL A 29 38.02 6.32 -10.62
N ASP A 30 37.14 5.45 -11.09
CA ASP A 30 35.70 5.47 -10.76
C ASP A 30 35.46 4.56 -9.55
N ILE A 31 35.14 5.15 -8.40
CA ILE A 31 34.91 4.43 -7.16
C ILE A 31 33.40 4.27 -7.02
N GLN A 32 32.91 3.06 -7.25
CA GLN A 32 31.49 2.73 -7.12
C GLN A 32 31.26 1.92 -5.84
N PHE A 33 30.32 2.40 -4.99
CA PHE A 33 29.82 1.62 -3.87
C PHE A 33 28.77 0.64 -4.39
N ARG A 34 29.16 -0.61 -4.58
CA ARG A 34 28.22 -1.67 -4.98
C ARG A 34 27.86 -2.53 -3.78
N GLY A 35 26.59 -2.84 -3.64
CA GLY A 35 26.08 -3.70 -2.58
C GLY A 35 24.58 -3.53 -2.34
N ALA A 36 24.10 -4.01 -1.21
CA ALA A 36 22.70 -3.99 -0.85
C ALA A 36 22.04 -2.59 -0.92
N ASN A 37 22.81 -1.52 -0.68
CA ASN A 37 22.29 -0.14 -0.73
C ASN A 37 21.99 0.32 -2.16
N GLU A 38 22.85 -0.01 -3.13
CA GLU A 38 22.63 0.33 -4.54
C GLU A 38 21.39 -0.41 -5.09
N GLU A 39 21.29 -1.72 -4.82
CA GLU A 39 20.13 -2.52 -5.19
C GLU A 39 18.85 -2.01 -4.51
N GLN A 40 18.95 -1.51 -3.28
CA GLN A 40 17.83 -0.93 -2.56
C GLN A 40 17.41 0.41 -3.15
N GLU A 41 18.34 1.31 -3.49
CA GLU A 41 18.05 2.59 -4.14
C GLU A 41 17.37 2.39 -5.51
N GLU A 42 17.91 1.49 -6.34
CA GLU A 42 17.29 1.13 -7.62
C GLU A 42 15.87 0.55 -7.44
N SER A 43 15.71 -0.29 -6.43
CA SER A 43 14.40 -0.88 -6.11
C SER A 43 13.38 0.16 -5.65
N ILE A 44 13.80 1.12 -4.82
CA ILE A 44 12.96 2.24 -4.37
C ILE A 44 12.58 3.12 -5.56
N ALA A 45 13.52 3.44 -6.42
CA ALA A 45 13.27 4.22 -7.63
C ALA A 45 12.29 3.53 -8.56
N PHE A 46 12.47 2.22 -8.80
CA PHE A 46 11.57 1.41 -9.61
C PHE A 46 10.15 1.36 -9.02
N VAL A 47 10.01 1.04 -7.72
CA VAL A 47 8.70 0.94 -7.06
C VAL A 47 7.99 2.30 -7.02
N SER A 48 8.73 3.40 -6.79
CA SER A 48 8.16 4.76 -6.80
C SER A 48 7.64 5.14 -8.18
N LEU A 49 8.41 4.85 -9.24
CA LEU A 49 8.00 5.10 -10.62
C LEU A 49 6.79 4.23 -10.99
N ALA A 50 6.81 2.94 -10.64
CA ALA A 50 5.70 2.03 -10.88
C ALA A 50 4.43 2.49 -10.17
N PHE A 51 4.54 2.97 -8.92
CA PHE A 51 3.42 3.51 -8.18
C PHE A 51 2.85 4.79 -8.84
N LEU A 52 3.72 5.72 -9.24
CA LEU A 52 3.30 6.95 -9.92
C LEU A 52 2.60 6.64 -11.24
N LEU A 53 3.18 5.75 -12.06
CA LEU A 53 2.59 5.34 -13.33
C LEU A 53 1.25 4.62 -13.12
N SER A 54 1.13 3.77 -12.10
CA SER A 54 -0.12 3.09 -11.78
C SER A 54 -1.21 4.08 -11.36
N LEU A 55 -0.87 5.11 -10.54
CA LEU A 55 -1.81 6.18 -10.17
C LEU A 55 -2.25 6.99 -11.39
N LEU A 56 -1.33 7.33 -12.29
CA LEU A 56 -1.64 8.04 -13.52
C LEU A 56 -2.60 7.23 -14.41
N LEU A 57 -2.29 5.96 -14.63
CA LEU A 57 -3.13 5.07 -15.43
C LEU A 57 -4.52 4.90 -14.81
N MET A 58 -4.57 4.66 -13.49
CA MET A 58 -5.83 4.58 -12.76
C MET A 58 -6.63 5.88 -12.87
N PHE A 59 -5.97 7.05 -12.78
CA PHE A 59 -6.66 8.34 -12.95
C PHE A 59 -7.32 8.47 -14.31
N VAL A 60 -6.59 8.16 -15.39
CA VAL A 60 -7.12 8.21 -16.75
C VAL A 60 -8.32 7.27 -16.91
N LEU A 61 -8.20 6.03 -16.42
CA LEU A 61 -9.29 5.06 -16.47
C LEU A 61 -10.51 5.52 -15.67
N LEU A 62 -10.31 6.06 -14.46
CA LEU A 62 -11.39 6.55 -13.61
C LEU A 62 -12.10 7.76 -14.21
N VAL A 63 -11.36 8.71 -14.78
CA VAL A 63 -11.95 9.87 -15.48
C VAL A 63 -12.79 9.40 -16.68
N THR A 64 -12.30 8.43 -17.42
CA THR A 64 -13.04 7.84 -18.55
C THR A 64 -14.30 7.12 -18.07
N GLN A 65 -14.22 6.37 -16.97
CA GLN A 65 -15.33 5.60 -16.40
C GLN A 65 -16.45 6.48 -15.83
N PHE A 66 -16.09 7.50 -15.05
CA PHE A 66 -17.07 8.33 -14.34
C PHE A 66 -17.41 9.63 -15.07
N ASN A 67 -16.67 9.99 -16.10
CA ASN A 67 -16.75 11.29 -16.79
C ASN A 67 -16.75 12.47 -15.79
N SER A 68 -15.97 12.35 -14.71
CA SER A 68 -15.91 13.30 -13.61
C SER A 68 -14.51 13.33 -12.99
N PHE A 69 -13.85 14.49 -13.10
CA PHE A 69 -12.55 14.70 -12.44
C PHE A 69 -12.66 14.64 -10.92
N TYR A 70 -13.76 15.15 -10.35
CA TYR A 70 -13.97 15.15 -8.90
C TYR A 70 -14.04 13.75 -8.32
N GLN A 71 -14.87 12.88 -8.88
CA GLN A 71 -15.03 11.50 -8.39
C GLN A 71 -13.74 10.70 -8.56
N SER A 72 -13.04 10.88 -9.68
CA SER A 72 -11.75 10.22 -9.93
C SER A 72 -10.68 10.66 -8.93
N THR A 73 -10.57 11.96 -8.66
CA THR A 73 -9.64 12.51 -7.67
C THR A 73 -9.96 12.00 -6.26
N LEU A 74 -11.23 11.90 -5.91
CA LEU A 74 -11.67 11.40 -4.62
C LEU A 74 -11.25 9.92 -4.40
N ILE A 75 -11.37 9.09 -5.43
CA ILE A 75 -10.89 7.70 -5.38
C ILE A 75 -9.38 7.64 -5.19
N LEU A 76 -8.62 8.45 -5.95
CA LEU A 76 -7.16 8.49 -5.80
C LEU A 76 -6.72 9.01 -4.44
N LEU A 77 -7.43 9.98 -3.88
CA LEU A 77 -7.17 10.46 -2.53
C LEU A 77 -7.34 9.33 -1.50
N ALA A 78 -8.37 8.49 -1.64
CA ALA A 78 -8.55 7.32 -0.78
C ALA A 78 -7.39 6.32 -0.91
N VAL A 79 -6.83 6.14 -2.11
CA VAL A 79 -5.62 5.32 -2.33
C VAL A 79 -4.42 5.89 -1.59
N ILE A 80 -4.16 7.18 -1.75
CA ILE A 80 -3.05 7.86 -1.06
C ILE A 80 -3.23 7.76 0.47
N MET A 81 -4.43 7.99 0.96
CA MET A 81 -4.73 7.84 2.39
C MET A 81 -4.57 6.39 2.88
N SER A 82 -4.83 5.40 2.04
CA SER A 82 -4.61 3.99 2.42
C SER A 82 -3.13 3.65 2.65
N THR A 83 -2.20 4.33 1.95
CA THR A 83 -0.76 4.16 2.18
C THR A 83 -0.36 4.67 3.57
N ALA A 84 -1.00 5.74 4.06
CA ALA A 84 -0.81 6.17 5.44
C ALA A 84 -1.26 5.09 6.44
N GLY A 85 -2.34 4.35 6.13
CA GLY A 85 -2.78 3.19 6.92
C GLY A 85 -1.73 2.08 6.99
N VAL A 86 -1.01 1.82 5.89
CA VAL A 86 0.13 0.89 5.88
C VAL A 86 1.21 1.34 6.84
N LEU A 87 1.64 2.60 6.74
CA LEU A 87 2.72 3.16 7.56
C LEU A 87 2.35 3.15 9.06
N VAL A 88 1.11 3.54 9.39
CA VAL A 88 0.60 3.49 10.75
C VAL A 88 0.57 2.06 11.28
N GLY A 89 0.13 1.09 10.46
CA GLY A 89 0.11 -0.33 10.84
C GLY A 89 1.51 -0.89 11.12
N LEU A 90 2.48 -0.59 10.25
CA LEU A 90 3.88 -0.99 10.45
C LEU A 90 4.48 -0.33 11.70
N LEU A 91 4.18 0.94 11.94
CA LEU A 91 4.63 1.66 13.15
C LEU A 91 4.08 1.03 14.43
N LEU A 92 2.78 0.68 14.45
CA LEU A 92 2.14 0.08 15.62
C LEU A 92 2.65 -1.32 15.94
N THR A 93 3.04 -2.07 14.91
CA THR A 93 3.59 -3.43 15.06
C THR A 93 5.11 -3.46 15.23
N GLY A 94 5.79 -2.33 15.03
CA GLY A 94 7.25 -2.27 15.04
C GLY A 94 7.90 -3.09 13.91
N SER A 95 7.14 -3.37 12.85
CA SER A 95 7.61 -4.17 11.72
C SER A 95 8.50 -3.34 10.80
N PRO A 96 9.61 -3.89 10.28
CA PRO A 96 10.51 -3.16 9.39
C PRO A 96 9.84 -2.88 8.04
N PHE A 97 10.10 -1.70 7.50
CA PHE A 97 9.70 -1.35 6.14
C PHE A 97 10.64 -2.00 5.13
N SER A 98 10.12 -2.86 4.27
CA SER A 98 10.86 -3.40 3.13
C SER A 98 10.53 -2.60 1.87
N ALA A 99 11.52 -1.93 1.27
CA ALA A 99 11.32 -1.10 0.09
C ALA A 99 10.65 -1.88 -1.05
N ILE A 100 11.09 -3.12 -1.30
CA ILE A 100 10.55 -3.97 -2.37
C ILE A 100 9.19 -4.55 -1.97
N LEU A 101 9.14 -5.35 -0.90
CA LEU A 101 7.94 -6.13 -0.58
C LEU A 101 6.79 -5.29 -0.04
N THR A 102 7.08 -4.33 0.86
CA THR A 102 6.07 -3.38 1.33
C THR A 102 5.64 -2.45 0.19
N GLY A 103 6.58 -2.02 -0.66
CA GLY A 103 6.27 -1.20 -1.84
C GLY A 103 5.35 -1.90 -2.83
N ILE A 104 5.63 -3.16 -3.19
CA ILE A 104 4.74 -3.99 -4.03
C ILE A 104 3.38 -4.17 -3.34
N GLY A 105 3.36 -4.35 -2.02
CA GLY A 105 2.14 -4.42 -1.22
C GLY A 105 1.29 -3.16 -1.35
N ILE A 106 1.89 -1.97 -1.30
CA ILE A 106 1.21 -0.68 -1.48
C ILE A 106 0.63 -0.56 -2.89
N VAL A 107 1.38 -0.93 -3.93
CA VAL A 107 0.89 -0.90 -5.32
C VAL A 107 -0.30 -1.87 -5.50
N SER A 108 -0.20 -3.07 -4.93
CA SER A 108 -1.29 -4.06 -4.96
C SER A 108 -2.53 -3.58 -4.20
N LEU A 109 -2.32 -2.96 -3.03
CA LEU A 109 -3.38 -2.36 -2.22
C LEU A 109 -4.13 -1.28 -3.00
N ALA A 110 -3.45 -0.46 -3.79
CA ALA A 110 -4.06 0.59 -4.59
C ALA A 110 -5.17 0.03 -5.50
N GLY A 111 -4.92 -1.08 -6.19
CA GLY A 111 -5.93 -1.74 -7.03
C GLY A 111 -7.16 -2.22 -6.25
N ILE A 112 -6.97 -2.77 -5.06
CA ILE A 112 -8.07 -3.25 -4.20
C ILE A 112 -8.92 -2.07 -3.70
N VAL A 113 -8.27 -1.00 -3.23
CA VAL A 113 -8.92 0.21 -2.70
C VAL A 113 -9.72 0.92 -3.80
N VAL A 114 -9.14 1.06 -4.99
CA VAL A 114 -9.82 1.64 -6.15
C VAL A 114 -11.08 0.86 -6.48
N ASN A 115 -11.00 -0.48 -6.57
CA ASN A 115 -12.16 -1.31 -6.86
C ASN A 115 -13.29 -1.11 -5.86
N ASN A 116 -13.00 -1.06 -4.56
CA ASN A 116 -14.02 -0.83 -3.52
C ASN A 116 -14.68 0.55 -3.65
N ASN A 117 -13.90 1.59 -3.95
CA ASN A 117 -14.40 2.95 -4.12
C ASN A 117 -15.20 3.13 -5.43
N ILE A 118 -14.76 2.50 -6.54
CA ILE A 118 -15.51 2.50 -7.81
C ILE A 118 -16.94 2.00 -7.56
N VAL A 119 -17.06 0.85 -6.91
CA VAL A 119 -18.37 0.21 -6.67
C VAL A 119 -19.25 1.07 -5.76
N LEU A 120 -18.68 1.78 -4.79
CA LEU A 120 -19.43 2.70 -3.93
C LEU A 120 -19.94 3.91 -4.70
N ILE A 121 -19.07 4.57 -5.47
CA ILE A 121 -19.43 5.76 -6.25
C ILE A 121 -20.40 5.43 -7.37
N ASP A 122 -20.21 4.29 -8.05
CA ASP A 122 -21.17 3.81 -9.05
C ASP A 122 -22.56 3.60 -8.45
N THR A 123 -22.62 2.99 -7.26
CA THR A 123 -23.91 2.85 -6.54
C THR A 123 -24.52 4.18 -6.16
N PHE A 124 -23.70 5.14 -5.71
CA PHE A 124 -24.18 6.50 -5.43
C PHE A 124 -24.77 7.16 -6.69
N ASN A 125 -24.08 7.10 -7.81
CA ASN A 125 -24.54 7.64 -9.08
C ASN A 125 -25.82 6.96 -9.56
N TYR A 126 -25.92 5.64 -9.41
CA TYR A 126 -27.11 4.86 -9.76
C TYR A 126 -28.32 5.24 -8.90
N VAL A 127 -28.16 5.34 -7.59
CA VAL A 127 -29.25 5.73 -6.67
C VAL A 127 -29.69 7.17 -6.95
N ARG A 128 -28.74 8.08 -7.21
CA ARG A 128 -29.02 9.48 -7.55
C ARG A 128 -29.81 9.61 -8.85
N ALA A 129 -29.46 8.84 -9.87
CA ALA A 129 -30.15 8.86 -11.15
C ALA A 129 -31.60 8.30 -11.05
N ARG A 130 -31.80 7.34 -10.15
CA ARG A 130 -33.10 6.66 -10.00
C ARG A 130 -34.07 7.38 -9.06
N HIS A 131 -33.55 8.19 -8.14
CA HIS A 131 -34.31 8.90 -7.12
C HIS A 131 -33.86 10.39 -7.05
N PRO A 132 -34.10 11.18 -8.11
CA PRO A 132 -33.70 12.58 -8.16
C PRO A 132 -34.42 13.46 -7.12
N GLU A 133 -35.55 13.00 -6.62
CA GLU A 133 -36.37 13.67 -5.61
C GLU A 133 -35.81 13.60 -4.18
N LEU A 134 -34.87 12.68 -3.93
CA LEU A 134 -34.32 12.49 -2.58
C LEU A 134 -33.21 13.49 -2.28
N PRO A 135 -33.11 13.96 -1.02
CA PRO A 135 -31.98 14.79 -0.59
C PRO A 135 -30.68 13.98 -0.67
N ILE A 136 -29.58 14.65 -0.99
CA ILE A 136 -28.28 14.04 -1.24
C ILE A 136 -27.81 13.12 -0.09
N ASN A 137 -28.06 13.55 1.15
CA ASN A 137 -27.71 12.77 2.35
C ASN A 137 -28.43 11.41 2.39
N SER A 138 -29.69 11.36 1.96
CA SER A 138 -30.46 10.11 1.90
C SER A 138 -29.94 9.18 0.80
N ILE A 139 -29.49 9.73 -0.32
CA ILE A 139 -28.85 9.00 -1.41
C ILE A 139 -27.55 8.37 -0.93
N ILE A 140 -26.70 9.14 -0.25
CA ILE A 140 -25.41 8.69 0.30
C ILE A 140 -25.64 7.53 1.29
N VAL A 141 -26.54 7.71 2.27
CA VAL A 141 -26.82 6.68 3.28
C VAL A 141 -27.33 5.38 2.62
N ARG A 142 -28.16 5.48 1.59
CA ARG A 142 -28.65 4.30 0.85
C ARG A 142 -27.51 3.61 0.10
N ALA A 143 -26.65 4.35 -0.57
CA ALA A 143 -25.50 3.81 -1.31
C ALA A 143 -24.53 3.09 -0.35
N VAL A 144 -24.19 3.72 0.76
CA VAL A 144 -23.33 3.11 1.80
C VAL A 144 -23.99 1.86 2.40
N ALA A 145 -25.25 1.91 2.76
CA ALA A 145 -25.96 0.76 3.34
C ALA A 145 -25.98 -0.46 2.40
N GLN A 146 -26.13 -0.24 1.09
CA GLN A 146 -26.10 -1.31 0.09
C GLN A 146 -24.70 -1.91 -0.08
N ARG A 147 -23.65 -1.14 0.11
CA ARG A 147 -22.25 -1.55 -0.09
C ARG A 147 -21.50 -1.94 1.19
N LEU A 148 -22.06 -1.63 2.35
CA LEU A 148 -21.46 -1.96 3.64
C LEU A 148 -21.12 -3.46 3.75
N ARG A 149 -22.09 -4.33 3.49
CA ARG A 149 -21.88 -5.78 3.60
C ARG A 149 -20.87 -6.32 2.60
N PRO A 150 -20.94 -6.03 1.29
CA PRO A 150 -19.92 -6.48 0.33
C PRO A 150 -18.51 -5.99 0.69
N VAL A 151 -18.33 -4.71 1.01
CA VAL A 151 -17.02 -4.13 1.34
C VAL A 151 -16.44 -4.75 2.60
N LEU A 152 -17.23 -4.90 3.66
CA LEU A 152 -16.76 -5.54 4.89
C LEU A 152 -16.43 -7.02 4.67
N LEU A 153 -17.22 -7.74 3.86
CA LEU A 153 -16.97 -9.15 3.59
C LEU A 153 -15.66 -9.34 2.79
N THR A 154 -15.46 -8.58 1.73
CA THR A 154 -14.23 -8.66 0.92
C THR A 154 -13.01 -8.28 1.74
N THR A 155 -13.09 -7.22 2.54
CA THR A 155 -12.01 -6.82 3.45
C THR A 155 -11.71 -7.92 4.48
N ALA A 156 -12.73 -8.43 5.15
CA ALA A 156 -12.57 -9.48 6.16
C ALA A 156 -11.94 -10.74 5.56
N THR A 157 -12.46 -11.22 4.43
CA THR A 157 -11.91 -12.42 3.78
C THR A 157 -10.47 -12.26 3.34
N THR A 158 -10.08 -11.09 2.80
CA THR A 158 -8.70 -10.82 2.41
C THR A 158 -7.79 -10.70 3.64
N VAL A 159 -8.22 -9.96 4.66
CA VAL A 159 -7.45 -9.80 5.91
C VAL A 159 -7.25 -11.15 6.60
N PHE A 160 -8.29 -11.93 6.82
CA PHE A 160 -8.19 -13.24 7.43
C PHE A 160 -7.37 -14.23 6.60
N GLY A 161 -7.45 -14.16 5.27
CA GLY A 161 -6.65 -14.98 4.36
C GLY A 161 -5.15 -14.67 4.43
N LEU A 162 -4.78 -13.41 4.61
CA LEU A 162 -3.39 -12.97 4.71
C LEU A 162 -2.85 -12.92 6.15
N LEU A 163 -3.72 -13.00 7.16
CA LEU A 163 -3.35 -12.87 8.56
C LEU A 163 -2.26 -13.88 9.00
N PRO A 164 -2.31 -15.17 8.65
CA PRO A 164 -1.26 -16.11 9.02
C PRO A 164 0.11 -15.68 8.46
N LEU A 165 0.13 -15.21 7.21
CA LEU A 165 1.34 -14.75 6.55
C LEU A 165 1.86 -13.43 7.15
N ALA A 166 0.96 -12.50 7.47
CA ALA A 166 1.28 -11.23 8.12
C ALA A 166 1.86 -11.42 9.54
N LEU A 167 1.44 -12.47 10.23
CA LEU A 167 1.97 -12.87 11.55
C LEU A 167 3.21 -13.77 11.45
N SER A 168 3.77 -13.95 10.26
CA SER A 168 4.91 -14.84 9.99
C SER A 168 4.68 -16.28 10.46
N MET A 169 3.42 -16.76 10.40
CA MET A 169 3.06 -18.12 10.76
C MET A 169 3.16 -19.03 9.53
N SER A 170 3.88 -20.14 9.66
CA SER A 170 3.87 -21.20 8.67
C SER A 170 3.13 -22.43 9.21
N VAL A 171 2.13 -22.87 8.46
CA VAL A 171 1.33 -24.06 8.81
C VAL A 171 1.87 -25.25 8.01
N ASP A 172 2.53 -26.16 8.68
CA ASP A 172 2.95 -27.42 8.10
C ASP A 172 1.81 -28.46 8.25
N LEU A 173 1.07 -28.63 7.16
CA LEU A 173 -0.08 -29.56 7.11
C LEU A 173 0.35 -31.02 7.17
N ILE A 174 1.61 -31.35 6.81
CA ILE A 174 2.13 -32.73 6.80
C ILE A 174 2.46 -33.14 8.22
N ASN A 175 3.19 -32.30 8.95
CA ASN A 175 3.64 -32.60 10.31
C ASN A 175 2.67 -32.06 11.38
N ARG A 176 1.57 -31.42 10.99
CA ARG A 176 0.57 -30.77 11.86
C ARG A 176 1.19 -29.79 12.87
N ASN A 177 2.28 -29.12 12.47
CA ASN A 177 2.96 -28.15 13.30
C ASN A 177 2.69 -26.73 12.78
N ILE A 178 2.45 -25.82 13.73
CA ILE A 178 2.38 -24.37 13.45
C ILE A 178 3.70 -23.79 13.94
N ASN A 179 4.56 -23.41 13.02
CA ASN A 179 5.84 -22.79 13.32
C ASN A 179 5.76 -21.29 13.08
N ALA A 180 6.18 -20.50 14.05
CA ALA A 180 6.41 -19.07 13.84
C ALA A 180 7.79 -18.89 13.18
N GLY A 181 7.89 -18.01 12.17
CA GLY A 181 9.18 -17.67 11.55
C GLY A 181 9.61 -18.59 10.41
N GLY A 182 8.71 -19.29 9.74
CA GLY A 182 9.05 -20.03 8.52
C GLY A 182 9.62 -19.12 7.44
N GLN A 183 10.66 -19.56 6.73
CA GLN A 183 11.41 -18.76 5.75
C GLN A 183 10.50 -18.05 4.71
N MET A 184 9.49 -18.75 4.20
CA MET A 184 8.50 -18.18 3.27
C MET A 184 7.61 -17.13 3.94
N ALA A 185 7.18 -17.36 5.19
CA ALA A 185 6.34 -16.42 5.91
C ALA A 185 7.10 -15.14 6.29
N VAL A 186 8.38 -15.28 6.67
CA VAL A 186 9.24 -14.10 6.92
C VAL A 186 9.49 -13.31 5.64
N PHE A 187 9.71 -13.99 4.52
CA PHE A 187 9.95 -13.33 3.23
C PHE A 187 8.72 -12.55 2.76
N TRP A 188 7.52 -13.16 2.74
CA TRP A 188 6.30 -12.52 2.25
C TRP A 188 5.56 -11.69 3.32
N GLY A 189 6.03 -11.72 4.57
CA GLY A 189 5.46 -11.00 5.70
C GLY A 189 5.22 -9.50 5.42
N PRO A 190 6.25 -8.74 4.99
CA PRO A 190 6.11 -7.30 4.75
C PRO A 190 5.04 -6.93 3.71
N LEU A 191 4.92 -7.75 2.65
CA LEU A 191 3.88 -7.56 1.62
C LEU A 191 2.48 -7.80 2.22
N SER A 192 2.30 -8.90 2.94
CA SER A 192 0.99 -9.23 3.52
C SER A 192 0.59 -8.25 4.63
N GLN A 193 1.54 -7.78 5.45
CA GLN A 193 1.31 -6.74 6.45
C GLN A 193 0.85 -5.42 5.80
N ALA A 194 1.49 -5.00 4.72
CA ALA A 194 1.09 -3.81 3.98
C ALA A 194 -0.36 -3.91 3.50
N ILE A 195 -0.75 -5.05 2.92
CA ILE A 195 -2.13 -5.26 2.46
C ILE A 195 -3.11 -5.32 3.63
N VAL A 196 -2.81 -6.04 4.69
CA VAL A 196 -3.71 -6.20 5.86
C VAL A 196 -3.96 -4.86 6.52
N PHE A 197 -2.92 -4.09 6.84
CA PHE A 197 -3.07 -2.79 7.51
C PHE A 197 -3.70 -1.74 6.59
N GLY A 198 -3.19 -1.65 5.36
CA GLY A 198 -3.70 -0.70 4.39
C GLY A 198 -5.16 -0.94 4.02
N LEU A 199 -5.55 -2.20 3.79
CA LEU A 199 -6.92 -2.55 3.44
C LEU A 199 -7.89 -2.35 4.62
N SER A 200 -7.48 -2.68 5.84
CA SER A 200 -8.28 -2.44 7.04
C SER A 200 -8.57 -0.95 7.22
N PHE A 201 -7.54 -0.12 7.06
CA PHE A 201 -7.66 1.33 7.13
C PHE A 201 -8.49 1.89 5.97
N ALA A 202 -8.25 1.42 4.74
CA ALA A 202 -8.98 1.82 3.56
C ALA A 202 -10.48 1.48 3.64
N ALA A 203 -10.85 0.35 4.25
CA ALA A 203 -12.26 0.00 4.44
C ALA A 203 -12.99 1.03 5.30
N ILE A 204 -12.35 1.52 6.37
CA ILE A 204 -12.89 2.58 7.21
C ILE A 204 -13.02 3.87 6.40
N LEU A 205 -11.97 4.24 5.64
CA LEU A 205 -11.99 5.43 4.79
C LEU A 205 -13.09 5.37 3.73
N THR A 206 -13.24 4.23 3.05
CA THR A 206 -14.26 4.04 2.01
C THR A 206 -15.67 4.18 2.58
N LEU A 207 -15.91 3.69 3.81
CA LEU A 207 -17.25 3.73 4.42
C LEU A 207 -17.56 5.05 5.14
N VAL A 208 -16.56 5.84 5.52
CA VAL A 208 -16.74 7.07 6.28
C VAL A 208 -16.29 8.30 5.49
N ALA A 209 -15.04 8.33 5.04
CA ALA A 209 -14.47 9.52 4.39
C ALA A 209 -15.03 9.72 2.97
N THR A 210 -15.13 8.65 2.16
CA THR A 210 -15.65 8.78 0.79
C THR A 210 -17.09 9.31 0.77
N PRO A 211 -18.04 8.80 1.58
CA PRO A 211 -19.37 9.37 1.67
C PRO A 211 -19.42 10.80 2.19
N ALA A 212 -18.57 11.14 3.17
CA ALA A 212 -18.49 12.50 3.70
C ALA A 212 -17.99 13.53 2.68
N LEU A 213 -17.12 13.09 1.76
CA LEU A 213 -16.61 13.94 0.67
C LEU A 213 -17.57 14.00 -0.53
N LEU A 214 -18.56 13.10 -0.61
CA LEU A 214 -19.62 13.14 -1.61
C LEU A 214 -20.81 14.04 -1.21
N ALA A 215 -20.91 14.37 0.08
CA ALA A 215 -21.94 15.26 0.63
C ALA A 215 -21.71 16.72 0.26
#